data_6f2aed7db367c2e1d7f2d2c3e8c175ce
#
_entry.id   6f2aed7db367c2e1d7f2d2c3e8c175ce
#
_cell.length_a   1.000
_cell.length_b   1.000
_cell.length_c   1.000
_cell.angle_alpha   90.00
_cell.angle_beta   90.00
_cell.angle_gamma   90.00
#
_symmetry.space_group_name_H-M   'P 1'
#
loop_
_entity.id
_entity.type
_entity.pdbx_description
1 polymer ?
#
loop_
_entity_poly.entity_id
_entity_poly.type
_entity_poly.pdbx_seq_one_letter_code
_entity_poly.pdbx_strand_id
1 'polypeptide(L)'
;MPENENQQHQGPSESAARPPYNEDEIVQLMKDIYRTYLQLNYIKRWELVWPPKDTGHAINEALCEELGLDPAVISLMKRLLYFCDASTSKDVEFYIDSRAMAYLEDNEIRGGRDPSLFAFQEPRLDHLLPHDIALICEGDEGSNIILDVKISTSLALLVLFVLLNAPY
;
A
#
# COMPACT_ATOMS: atom_id res chain seq x y z
N MET A 1 -11.39 -20.49 -58.12
CA MET A 1 -11.94 -20.60 -56.77
C MET A 1 -10.77 -20.71 -55.83
N PRO A 2 -10.45 -19.68 -55.04
CA PRO A 2 -9.44 -19.81 -54.01
C PRO A 2 -10.10 -20.22 -52.69
N GLU A 3 -9.47 -21.19 -52.05
CA GLU A 3 -9.83 -21.79 -50.78
C GLU A 3 -9.63 -20.78 -49.62
N ASN A 4 -10.62 -20.72 -48.76
CA ASN A 4 -10.68 -19.82 -47.62
C ASN A 4 -10.00 -20.51 -46.44
N GLU A 5 -8.74 -20.15 -46.15
CA GLU A 5 -8.03 -20.62 -44.95
C GLU A 5 -8.64 -19.96 -43.69
N ASN A 6 -9.28 -20.80 -42.94
CA ASN A 6 -9.91 -20.46 -41.65
C ASN A 6 -8.81 -20.34 -40.58
N GLN A 7 -8.27 -19.14 -40.39
CA GLN A 7 -7.37 -18.85 -39.25
C GLN A 7 -8.18 -18.82 -37.96
N GLN A 8 -8.14 -19.93 -37.25
CA GLN A 8 -8.60 -19.99 -35.85
C GLN A 8 -7.73 -19.08 -35.02
N HIS A 9 -8.29 -17.93 -34.58
CA HIS A 9 -7.75 -17.11 -33.51
C HIS A 9 -7.79 -17.92 -32.22
N GLN A 10 -6.64 -18.43 -31.79
CA GLN A 10 -6.47 -18.88 -30.41
C GLN A 10 -6.65 -17.67 -29.49
N GLY A 11 -7.69 -17.72 -28.67
CA GLY A 11 -7.96 -16.72 -27.63
C GLY A 11 -6.81 -16.67 -26.61
N PRO A 12 -6.66 -15.54 -25.90
CA PRO A 12 -5.57 -15.35 -24.95
C PRO A 12 -5.62 -16.39 -23.83
N SER A 13 -4.46 -16.98 -23.60
CA SER A 13 -4.16 -18.04 -22.65
C SER A 13 -4.72 -17.76 -21.25
N GLU A 14 -5.08 -18.83 -20.57
CA GLU A 14 -5.45 -18.93 -19.15
C GLU A 14 -4.79 -17.85 -18.28
N SER A 15 -5.64 -17.02 -17.68
CA SER A 15 -5.25 -16.11 -16.60
C SER A 15 -4.59 -16.94 -15.51
N ALA A 16 -3.29 -16.83 -15.33
CA ALA A 16 -2.58 -17.43 -14.21
C ALA A 16 -3.29 -17.03 -12.93
N ALA A 17 -3.77 -18.01 -12.16
CA ALA A 17 -4.47 -17.77 -10.90
C ALA A 17 -3.55 -16.93 -10.00
N ARG A 18 -4.05 -15.78 -9.55
CA ARG A 18 -3.31 -14.90 -8.64
C ARG A 18 -3.05 -15.65 -7.33
N PRO A 19 -1.84 -15.56 -6.75
CA PRO A 19 -1.56 -16.19 -5.48
C PRO A 19 -2.48 -15.63 -4.38
N PRO A 20 -2.85 -16.41 -3.37
CA PRO A 20 -3.68 -15.94 -2.27
C PRO A 20 -2.94 -14.88 -1.44
N TYR A 21 -3.68 -14.01 -0.75
CA TYR A 21 -3.13 -13.02 0.17
C TYR A 21 -2.21 -13.67 1.21
N ASN A 22 -1.03 -13.10 1.37
CA ASN A 22 -0.04 -13.54 2.35
C ASN A 22 0.50 -12.31 3.10
N GLU A 23 0.04 -12.13 4.34
CA GLU A 23 0.43 -10.99 5.16
C GLU A 23 1.93 -10.94 5.43
N ASP A 24 2.57 -12.09 5.67
CA ASP A 24 4.02 -12.16 5.92
C ASP A 24 4.82 -11.67 4.72
N GLU A 25 4.39 -12.01 3.52
CA GLU A 25 5.01 -11.55 2.28
C GLU A 25 4.89 -10.04 2.13
N ILE A 26 3.71 -9.48 2.39
CA ILE A 26 3.47 -8.02 2.32
C ILE A 26 4.36 -7.29 3.33
N VAL A 27 4.36 -7.75 4.59
CA VAL A 27 5.18 -7.16 5.65
C VAL A 27 6.67 -7.24 5.30
N GLN A 28 7.12 -8.35 4.72
CA GLN A 28 8.52 -8.51 4.32
C GLN A 28 8.88 -7.58 3.17
N LEU A 29 8.04 -7.48 2.15
CA LEU A 29 8.25 -6.56 1.01
C LEU A 29 8.35 -5.11 1.46
N MET A 30 7.44 -4.65 2.32
CA MET A 30 7.49 -3.29 2.87
C MET A 30 8.77 -3.06 3.67
N LYS A 31 9.20 -4.04 4.48
CA LYS A 31 10.49 -3.97 5.18
C LYS A 31 11.68 -3.87 4.23
N ASP A 32 11.66 -4.56 3.12
CA ASP A 32 12.76 -4.55 2.17
C ASP A 32 12.84 -3.23 1.41
N ILE A 33 11.70 -2.60 1.09
CA ILE A 33 11.66 -1.23 0.56
C ILE A 33 12.31 -0.25 1.54
N TYR A 34 11.87 -0.23 2.80
CA TYR A 34 12.44 0.67 3.81
C TYR A 34 13.92 0.40 4.08
N ARG A 35 14.36 -0.86 4.07
CA ARG A 35 15.79 -1.22 4.18
C ARG A 35 16.59 -0.66 3.01
N THR A 36 16.08 -0.73 1.80
CA THR A 36 16.72 -0.15 0.62
C THR A 36 16.88 1.36 0.79
N TYR A 37 15.85 2.07 1.23
CA TYR A 37 15.92 3.50 1.49
C TYR A 37 16.92 3.87 2.59
N LEU A 38 17.01 3.05 3.65
CA LEU A 38 18.03 3.21 4.68
C LEU A 38 19.45 3.00 4.14
N GLN A 39 19.65 1.99 3.29
CA GLN A 39 20.96 1.70 2.66
C GLN A 39 21.39 2.82 1.71
N LEU A 40 20.46 3.38 0.97
CA LEU A 40 20.69 4.55 0.11
C LEU A 40 20.85 5.86 0.89
N ASN A 41 20.70 5.81 2.22
CA ASN A 41 20.71 6.98 3.10
C ASN A 41 19.64 8.03 2.76
N TYR A 42 18.59 7.59 2.06
CA TYR A 42 17.45 8.42 1.67
C TYR A 42 16.57 8.75 2.89
N ILE A 43 16.43 7.78 3.80
CA ILE A 43 15.78 7.95 5.10
C ILE A 43 16.73 7.55 6.23
N LYS A 44 16.45 7.99 7.46
CA LYS A 44 17.21 7.64 8.64
C LYS A 44 16.41 6.68 9.53
N ARG A 45 17.13 5.83 10.27
CA ARG A 45 16.51 4.82 11.15
C ARG A 45 15.55 5.42 12.19
N TRP A 46 15.84 6.61 12.69
CA TRP A 46 15.01 7.30 13.69
C TRP A 46 13.75 7.96 13.09
N GLU A 47 13.62 7.99 11.78
CA GLU A 47 12.42 8.46 11.08
C GLU A 47 11.37 7.36 10.94
N LEU A 48 11.71 6.13 11.37
CA LEU A 48 10.85 4.96 11.26
C LEU A 48 10.42 4.45 12.63
N VAL A 49 9.12 4.18 12.76
CA VAL A 49 8.53 3.46 13.89
C VAL A 49 8.43 1.99 13.51
N TRP A 50 9.20 1.18 14.23
CA TRP A 50 9.23 -0.26 14.02
C TRP A 50 8.16 -0.92 14.87
N PRO A 51 7.38 -1.88 14.32
CA PRO A 51 6.43 -2.62 15.13
C PRO A 51 7.17 -3.42 16.23
N PRO A 52 6.71 -3.37 17.48
CA PRO A 52 7.18 -4.27 18.51
C PRO A 52 7.07 -5.73 18.07
N LYS A 53 8.14 -6.51 18.32
CA LYS A 53 8.33 -7.83 17.69
C LYS A 53 7.19 -8.82 18.01
N ASP A 54 6.68 -8.79 19.24
CA ASP A 54 5.73 -9.81 19.72
C ASP A 54 4.28 -9.31 19.69
N THR A 55 4.05 -8.00 19.75
CA THR A 55 2.71 -7.42 19.89
C THR A 55 2.24 -6.62 18.68
N GLY A 56 3.18 -6.19 17.82
CA GLY A 56 2.88 -5.18 16.80
C GLY A 56 2.61 -3.80 17.41
N HIS A 57 2.21 -2.84 16.60
CA HIS A 57 1.83 -1.50 17.05
C HIS A 57 0.55 -1.54 17.89
N ALA A 58 0.50 -0.69 18.92
CA ALA A 58 -0.72 -0.40 19.64
C ALA A 58 -1.56 0.58 18.81
N ILE A 59 -2.57 0.07 18.12
CA ILE A 59 -3.53 0.87 17.37
C ILE A 59 -4.90 0.84 18.05
N ASN A 60 -5.77 1.78 17.72
CA ASN A 60 -7.14 1.81 18.26
C ASN A 60 -8.03 0.79 17.51
N GLU A 61 -7.99 -0.48 17.96
CA GLU A 61 -8.77 -1.56 17.36
C GLU A 61 -10.29 -1.30 17.44
N ALA A 62 -10.77 -0.69 18.53
CA ALA A 62 -12.18 -0.35 18.67
C ALA A 62 -12.63 0.65 17.60
N LEU A 63 -11.79 1.64 17.25
CA LEU A 63 -12.04 2.53 16.14
C LEU A 63 -12.02 1.81 14.79
N CYS A 64 -11.09 0.89 14.61
CA CYS A 64 -11.02 0.07 13.38
C CYS A 64 -12.31 -0.76 13.20
N GLU A 65 -12.82 -1.35 14.27
CA GLU A 65 -14.09 -2.09 14.27
C GLU A 65 -15.29 -1.17 14.00
N GLU A 66 -15.33 0.03 14.62
CA GLU A 66 -16.35 1.05 14.36
C GLU A 66 -16.40 1.44 12.86
N LEU A 67 -15.23 1.56 12.24
CA LEU A 67 -15.07 1.85 10.81
C LEU A 67 -15.33 0.65 9.90
N GLY A 68 -15.60 -0.53 10.48
CA GLY A 68 -15.92 -1.76 9.76
C GLY A 68 -14.74 -2.38 9.02
N LEU A 69 -13.49 -2.18 9.50
CA LEU A 69 -12.32 -2.76 8.88
C LEU A 69 -12.29 -4.28 9.03
N ASP A 70 -11.82 -4.95 7.98
CA ASP A 70 -11.57 -6.41 8.03
C ASP A 70 -10.45 -6.73 9.04
N PRO A 71 -10.58 -7.78 9.84
CA PRO A 71 -9.54 -8.19 10.79
C PRO A 71 -8.14 -8.38 10.18
N ALA A 72 -8.06 -8.79 8.91
CA ALA A 72 -6.78 -8.91 8.21
C ALA A 72 -6.13 -7.53 7.95
N VAL A 73 -6.93 -6.49 7.69
CA VAL A 73 -6.43 -5.11 7.58
C VAL A 73 -5.89 -4.63 8.92
N ILE A 74 -6.63 -4.87 10.01
CA ILE A 74 -6.20 -4.52 11.38
C ILE A 74 -4.90 -5.25 11.74
N SER A 75 -4.80 -6.54 11.43
CA SER A 75 -3.57 -7.31 11.63
C SER A 75 -2.39 -6.71 10.88
N LEU A 76 -2.58 -6.40 9.60
CA LEU A 76 -1.54 -5.81 8.77
C LEU A 76 -1.11 -4.44 9.30
N MET A 77 -2.04 -3.56 9.69
CA MET A 77 -1.73 -2.25 10.30
C MET A 77 -0.80 -2.38 11.50
N LYS A 78 -0.97 -3.40 12.35
CA LYS A 78 -0.11 -3.62 13.51
C LYS A 78 1.31 -4.05 13.17
N ARG A 79 1.56 -4.54 11.96
CA ARG A 79 2.83 -5.16 11.54
C ARG A 79 3.65 -4.34 10.56
N LEU A 80 3.06 -3.34 9.92
CA LEU A 80 3.76 -2.47 8.98
C LEU A 80 4.75 -1.54 9.71
N LEU A 81 5.75 -1.04 8.97
CA LEU A 81 6.59 0.07 9.42
C LEU A 81 5.93 1.39 9.04
N TYR A 82 6.11 2.40 9.89
CA TYR A 82 5.57 3.74 9.65
C TYR A 82 6.66 4.81 9.82
N PHE A 83 6.46 5.97 9.22
CA PHE A 83 7.22 7.15 9.58
C PHE A 83 6.79 7.69 10.95
N CYS A 84 7.75 8.22 11.73
CA CYS A 84 7.49 8.68 13.10
C CYS A 84 6.71 9.99 13.17
N ASP A 85 6.63 10.74 12.08
CA ASP A 85 5.94 12.02 12.02
C ASP A 85 5.41 12.27 10.60
N ALA A 86 4.18 12.76 10.52
CA ALA A 86 3.58 13.19 9.26
C ALA A 86 4.38 14.33 8.59
N SER A 87 5.14 15.14 9.34
CA SER A 87 6.05 16.14 8.79
C SER A 87 7.26 15.52 8.12
N THR A 88 7.83 14.47 8.70
CA THR A 88 8.94 13.71 8.11
C THR A 88 8.49 12.99 6.83
N SER A 89 7.27 12.47 6.80
CA SER A 89 6.71 11.84 5.60
C SER A 89 6.43 12.83 4.47
N LYS A 90 6.35 14.14 4.75
CA LYS A 90 6.18 15.18 3.72
C LYS A 90 7.46 15.43 2.92
N ASP A 91 8.62 15.23 3.54
CA ASP A 91 9.91 15.46 2.91
C ASP A 91 10.47 14.18 2.26
N VAL A 92 9.86 13.03 2.53
CA VAL A 92 10.21 11.74 1.95
C VAL A 92 9.11 11.31 1.00
N GLU A 93 9.32 11.54 -0.27
CA GLU A 93 8.47 10.96 -1.30
C GLU A 93 8.69 9.45 -1.33
N PHE A 94 7.69 8.68 -0.95
CA PHE A 94 7.74 7.22 -1.06
C PHE A 94 7.70 6.78 -2.53
N TYR A 95 7.03 7.53 -3.34
CA TYR A 95 6.94 7.50 -4.78
C TYR A 95 6.70 8.93 -5.24
N ILE A 96 6.95 9.25 -6.51
CA ILE A 96 6.82 10.62 -7.04
C ILE A 96 5.55 11.27 -6.50
N ASP A 97 5.73 12.39 -5.79
CA ASP A 97 4.67 13.22 -5.20
C ASP A 97 3.63 12.44 -4.37
N SER A 98 4.09 11.43 -3.63
CA SER A 98 3.21 10.60 -2.79
C SER A 98 3.79 10.34 -1.41
N ARG A 99 2.91 10.04 -0.46
CA ARG A 99 3.24 9.86 0.95
C ARG A 99 2.88 8.46 1.42
N ALA A 100 3.74 7.88 2.25
CA ALA A 100 3.40 6.66 2.96
C ALA A 100 2.30 6.95 4.00
N MET A 101 1.29 6.08 4.06
CA MET A 101 0.24 6.15 5.07
C MET A 101 0.76 5.62 6.40
N ALA A 102 0.32 6.23 7.51
CA ALA A 102 0.49 5.75 8.86
C ALA A 102 -0.87 5.44 9.50
N TYR A 103 -0.87 4.60 10.55
CA TYR A 103 -2.07 4.14 11.23
C TYR A 103 -1.87 4.06 12.75
N LEU A 104 -0.99 4.90 13.30
CA LEU A 104 -0.64 4.90 14.71
C LEU A 104 -1.63 5.71 15.55
N GLU A 105 -2.24 6.73 14.94
CA GLU A 105 -3.15 7.66 15.59
C GLU A 105 -4.56 7.57 15.00
N ASP A 106 -5.59 7.93 15.80
CA ASP A 106 -7.00 7.84 15.38
C ASP A 106 -7.31 8.67 14.11
N ASN A 107 -6.68 9.84 13.99
CA ASN A 107 -6.84 10.69 12.80
C ASN A 107 -6.20 10.06 11.55
N GLU A 108 -5.10 9.33 11.71
CA GLU A 108 -4.46 8.59 10.62
C GLU A 108 -5.30 7.39 10.18
N ILE A 109 -5.88 6.66 11.14
CA ILE A 109 -6.80 5.55 10.86
C ILE A 109 -8.02 6.05 10.09
N ARG A 110 -8.63 7.16 10.52
CA ARG A 110 -9.76 7.77 9.82
C ARG A 110 -9.37 8.30 8.44
N GLY A 111 -8.23 9.00 8.34
CA GLY A 111 -7.70 9.54 7.08
C GLY A 111 -7.35 8.44 6.09
N GLY A 112 -6.82 7.32 6.56
CA GLY A 112 -6.48 6.16 5.72
C GLY A 112 -7.69 5.45 5.11
N ARG A 113 -8.92 5.80 5.53
CA ARG A 113 -10.17 5.30 4.93
C ARG A 113 -10.66 6.15 3.75
N ASP A 114 -10.10 7.34 3.59
CA ASP A 114 -10.39 8.22 2.48
C ASP A 114 -9.09 8.87 1.98
N PRO A 115 -8.38 8.22 1.06
CA PRO A 115 -7.14 8.77 0.49
C PRO A 115 -7.34 10.13 -0.16
N SER A 116 -8.57 10.48 -0.58
CA SER A 116 -8.89 11.76 -1.19
C SER A 116 -8.84 12.94 -0.22
N LEU A 117 -8.82 12.70 1.11
CA LEU A 117 -8.61 13.75 2.11
C LEU A 117 -7.29 14.50 1.96
N PHE A 118 -6.32 13.92 1.27
CA PHE A 118 -5.02 14.51 1.01
C PHE A 118 -4.91 15.16 -0.38
N ALA A 119 -5.88 14.91 -1.25
CA ALA A 119 -6.02 15.61 -2.52
C ALA A 119 -6.91 16.84 -2.33
N PHE A 120 -6.54 18.00 -2.86
CA PHE A 120 -7.34 19.25 -2.84
C PHE A 120 -8.62 19.16 -3.72
N GLN A 121 -9.08 17.97 -4.00
CA GLN A 121 -10.24 17.71 -4.84
C GLN A 121 -11.48 17.44 -3.99
N GLU A 122 -12.65 17.71 -4.58
CA GLU A 122 -13.95 17.41 -3.99
C GLU A 122 -14.01 16.00 -3.41
N PRO A 123 -14.67 15.78 -2.26
CA PRO A 123 -14.72 14.48 -1.63
C PRO A 123 -15.19 13.42 -2.64
N ARG A 124 -14.33 12.47 -2.95
CA ARG A 124 -14.69 11.30 -3.75
C ARG A 124 -15.70 10.47 -2.97
N LEU A 125 -16.72 10.01 -3.65
CA LEU A 125 -17.69 9.08 -3.07
C LEU A 125 -17.12 7.65 -2.93
N ASP A 126 -15.93 7.41 -3.47
CA ASP A 126 -15.29 6.09 -3.52
C ASP A 126 -14.45 5.88 -2.26
N HIS A 127 -15.12 5.54 -1.17
CA HIS A 127 -14.46 5.10 0.06
C HIS A 127 -13.80 3.73 -0.14
N LEU A 128 -12.71 3.50 0.58
CA LEU A 128 -12.08 2.19 0.62
C LEU A 128 -13.04 1.14 1.19
N LEU A 129 -13.03 -0.04 0.59
CA LEU A 129 -13.79 -1.18 1.09
C LEU A 129 -13.23 -1.67 2.44
N PRO A 130 -14.01 -2.40 3.26
CA PRO A 130 -13.54 -2.91 4.56
C PRO A 130 -12.21 -3.69 4.51
N HIS A 131 -11.94 -4.35 3.40
CA HIS A 131 -10.75 -5.17 3.16
C HIS A 131 -9.63 -4.45 2.41
N ASP A 132 -9.76 -3.14 2.20
CA ASP A 132 -8.73 -2.32 1.57
C ASP A 132 -7.90 -1.59 2.63
N ILE A 133 -6.60 -1.46 2.37
CA ILE A 133 -5.69 -0.60 3.12
C ILE A 133 -4.90 0.27 2.15
N ALA A 134 -4.90 1.59 2.38
CA ALA A 134 -4.03 2.50 1.66
C ALA A 134 -2.60 2.37 2.21
N LEU A 135 -1.63 2.08 1.36
CA LEU A 135 -0.21 2.05 1.72
C LEU A 135 0.46 3.38 1.40
N ILE A 136 0.02 4.00 0.32
CA ILE A 136 0.53 5.27 -0.19
C ILE A 136 -0.66 6.09 -0.66
N CYS A 137 -0.65 7.38 -0.38
CA CYS A 137 -1.60 8.33 -0.94
C CYS A 137 -0.91 9.37 -1.82
N GLU A 138 -1.60 9.81 -2.84
CA GLU A 138 -1.11 10.82 -3.78
C GLU A 138 -0.96 12.19 -3.11
N GLY A 139 0.07 12.96 -3.58
CA GLY A 139 0.06 14.41 -3.56
C GLY A 139 -0.66 14.95 -4.80
N ASP A 140 -0.22 16.09 -5.32
CA ASP A 140 -0.91 16.75 -6.45
C ASP A 140 -0.86 15.96 -7.76
N GLU A 141 0.24 15.23 -8.02
CA GLU A 141 0.48 14.45 -9.25
C GLU A 141 0.86 12.97 -8.98
N GLY A 142 0.73 12.53 -7.74
CA GLY A 142 1.15 11.21 -7.29
C GLY A 142 0.15 10.10 -7.61
N SER A 143 0.34 8.95 -6.98
CA SER A 143 -0.51 7.78 -7.15
C SER A 143 -0.92 7.19 -5.81
N ASN A 144 -2.16 6.77 -5.70
CA ASN A 144 -2.65 5.99 -4.57
C ASN A 144 -2.27 4.51 -4.75
N ILE A 145 -1.71 3.91 -3.70
CA ILE A 145 -1.47 2.48 -3.65
C ILE A 145 -2.34 1.88 -2.57
N ILE A 146 -3.35 1.14 -3.02
CA ILE A 146 -4.33 0.47 -2.18
C ILE A 146 -4.11 -1.04 -2.32
N LEU A 147 -4.03 -1.72 -1.19
CA LEU A 147 -3.94 -3.17 -1.11
C LEU A 147 -5.30 -3.72 -0.69
N ASP A 148 -5.85 -4.62 -1.50
CA ASP A 148 -6.99 -5.46 -1.14
C ASP A 148 -6.50 -6.77 -0.51
N VAL A 149 -6.81 -6.99 0.77
CA VAL A 149 -6.38 -8.20 1.49
C VAL A 149 -7.19 -9.46 1.15
N LYS A 150 -8.24 -9.35 0.35
CA LYS A 150 -9.02 -10.49 -0.15
C LYS A 150 -8.56 -10.95 -1.52
N ILE A 151 -8.13 -10.01 -2.33
CA ILE A 151 -7.63 -10.28 -3.67
C ILE A 151 -6.12 -10.08 -3.62
N SER A 152 -5.37 -11.16 -3.51
CA SER A 152 -3.91 -11.06 -3.58
C SER A 152 -3.50 -10.36 -4.87
N THR A 153 -3.08 -9.12 -4.72
CA THR A 153 -2.34 -8.44 -5.78
C THR A 153 -0.87 -8.67 -5.46
N SER A 154 -0.15 -9.36 -6.32
CA SER A 154 1.29 -9.55 -6.14
C SER A 154 1.96 -8.18 -6.01
N LEU A 155 2.36 -7.80 -4.80
CA LEU A 155 3.13 -6.59 -4.55
C LEU A 155 4.49 -6.60 -5.27
N ALA A 156 4.88 -7.73 -5.86
CA ALA A 156 6.06 -7.82 -6.71
C ALA A 156 6.04 -6.77 -7.84
N LEU A 157 4.85 -6.42 -8.33
CA LEU A 157 4.68 -5.34 -9.31
C LEU A 157 4.98 -3.97 -8.68
N LEU A 158 4.61 -3.76 -7.41
CA LEU A 158 4.85 -2.52 -6.67
C LEU A 158 6.34 -2.32 -6.39
N VAL A 159 7.03 -3.36 -5.93
CA VAL A 159 8.48 -3.32 -5.66
C VAL A 159 9.24 -3.01 -6.94
N LEU A 160 8.89 -3.67 -8.05
CA LEU A 160 9.51 -3.41 -9.34
C LEU A 160 9.27 -1.98 -9.81
N PHE A 161 8.07 -1.44 -9.59
CA PHE A 161 7.71 -0.09 -9.97
C PHE A 161 8.43 0.97 -9.13
N VAL A 162 8.53 0.79 -7.82
CA VAL A 162 9.27 1.68 -6.90
C VAL A 162 10.77 1.64 -7.18
N LEU A 163 11.36 0.45 -7.39
CA LEU A 163 12.79 0.31 -7.66
C LEU A 163 13.21 0.82 -9.04
N LEU A 164 12.33 0.72 -10.05
CA LEU A 164 12.62 1.22 -11.41
C LEU A 164 12.48 2.73 -11.54
N ASN A 165 11.73 3.38 -10.64
CA ASN A 165 11.45 4.82 -10.67
C ASN A 165 12.08 5.56 -9.49
N ALA A 166 12.95 4.93 -8.70
CA ALA A 166 13.72 5.63 -7.67
C ALA A 166 14.54 6.75 -8.32
N PRO A 167 14.46 7.99 -7.83
CA PRO A 167 15.28 9.08 -8.36
C PRO A 167 16.76 8.76 -8.10
N TYR A 168 17.60 8.91 -9.13
CA TYR A 168 19.05 8.80 -9.07
C TYR A 168 19.68 10.05 -8.47
#